data_ead89cd4e7cd93498dfac9d945153478
#
_entry.id   ead89cd4e7cd93498dfac9d945153478
#
_cell.length_a   1.000
_cell.length_b   1.000
_cell.length_c   1.000
_cell.angle_alpha   90.00
_cell.angle_beta   90.00
_cell.angle_gamma   90.00
#
_symmetry.space_group_name_H-M   'P 1'
#
loop_
_entity.id
_entity.type
_entity.pdbx_description
1 polymer ?
#
loop_
_entity_poly.entity_id
_entity_poly.type
_entity_poly.pdbx_seq_one_letter_code
_entity_poly.pdbx_strand_id
1 'polypeptide(L)'
;MRLSIFTGLNLLIFAIAPAYSDYESVTLLEALDKITGNVFKLEVAIDSEVQFGRLRIRPRKCFKAPPEQPPENAAFLEIREIRPDLDAEQLFTGWMFSSSPGLSTLEHPIYDVIILDCFSPAASASVPSVTIEPLPSTISKE
;
A
#
# COMPACT_ATOMS: atom_id res chain seq x y z
N MET A 1 13.61 62.92 -36.92
CA MET A 1 13.33 62.53 -35.56
C MET A 1 12.60 61.23 -35.64
N ARG A 2 13.30 60.07 -35.49
CA ARG A 2 12.74 58.74 -35.63
C ARG A 2 12.76 58.07 -34.25
N LEU A 3 11.59 57.84 -33.69
CA LEU A 3 11.37 57.22 -32.40
C LEU A 3 11.32 55.70 -32.59
N SER A 4 12.36 54.97 -32.15
CA SER A 4 12.39 53.52 -32.16
C SER A 4 11.75 52.99 -30.88
N ILE A 5 10.62 52.31 -31.01
CA ILE A 5 9.94 51.60 -29.93
C ILE A 5 10.54 50.19 -29.85
N PHE A 6 11.34 49.91 -28.84
CA PHE A 6 11.79 48.57 -28.48
C PHE A 6 10.69 47.88 -27.67
N THR A 7 9.97 46.97 -28.30
CA THR A 7 9.02 46.10 -27.61
C THR A 7 9.80 44.93 -26.99
N GLY A 8 10.04 45.00 -25.68
CA GLY A 8 10.66 43.93 -24.92
C GLY A 8 9.69 42.75 -24.77
N LEU A 9 9.99 41.65 -25.44
CA LEU A 9 9.29 40.37 -25.28
C LEU A 9 9.72 39.71 -23.95
N ASN A 10 8.87 39.82 -22.92
CA ASN A 10 9.08 39.25 -21.61
C ASN A 10 8.70 37.74 -21.67
N LEU A 11 9.70 36.89 -21.80
CA LEU A 11 9.53 35.41 -21.78
C LEU A 11 9.31 34.93 -20.33
N LEU A 12 8.07 34.74 -19.94
CA LEU A 12 7.70 34.09 -18.65
C LEU A 12 8.12 32.64 -18.70
N ILE A 13 9.25 32.31 -18.06
CA ILE A 13 9.69 30.95 -17.81
C ILE A 13 8.83 30.39 -16.69
N PHE A 14 7.85 29.57 -17.02
CA PHE A 14 7.09 28.77 -16.06
C PHE A 14 8.02 27.67 -15.52
N ALA A 15 8.49 27.82 -14.29
CA ALA A 15 9.20 26.76 -13.57
C ALA A 15 8.22 25.64 -13.23
N ILE A 16 8.31 24.51 -13.92
CA ILE A 16 7.58 23.28 -13.59
C ILE A 16 8.27 22.70 -12.35
N ALA A 17 7.66 22.91 -11.18
CA ALA A 17 8.11 22.23 -9.97
C ALA A 17 7.79 20.71 -10.10
N PRO A 18 8.71 19.80 -9.74
CA PRO A 18 8.41 18.39 -9.70
C PRO A 18 7.32 18.15 -8.66
N ALA A 19 6.22 17.52 -9.06
CA ALA A 19 5.22 17.04 -8.13
C ALA A 19 5.84 15.88 -7.35
N TYR A 20 6.15 16.08 -6.08
CA TYR A 20 6.52 15.01 -5.17
C TYR A 20 5.27 14.16 -4.96
N SER A 21 5.39 12.88 -5.26
CA SER A 21 4.35 11.91 -4.95
C SER A 21 4.41 11.60 -3.45
N ASP A 22 3.35 11.92 -2.72
CA ASP A 22 3.21 11.58 -1.28
C ASP A 22 2.91 10.08 -1.05
N TYR A 23 3.07 9.26 -2.09
CA TYR A 23 2.77 7.83 -2.04
C TYR A 23 4.04 7.00 -1.96
N GLU A 24 4.02 6.03 -1.05
CA GLU A 24 5.08 5.05 -0.89
C GLU A 24 4.98 3.93 -1.93
N SER A 25 6.08 3.23 -2.17
CA SER A 25 6.16 2.20 -3.22
C SER A 25 5.89 0.78 -2.74
N VAL A 26 5.89 0.54 -1.42
CA VAL A 26 5.65 -0.76 -0.81
C VAL A 26 4.64 -0.62 0.32
N THR A 27 3.73 -1.58 0.39
CA THR A 27 2.74 -1.74 1.47
C THR A 27 3.14 -2.92 2.34
N LEU A 28 3.21 -2.72 3.65
CA LEU A 28 3.32 -3.78 4.64
C LEU A 28 1.94 -4.12 5.16
N LEU A 29 1.50 -5.33 4.89
CA LEU A 29 0.22 -5.87 5.33
C LEU A 29 0.44 -6.94 6.42
N GLU A 30 -0.53 -7.09 7.28
CA GLU A 30 -0.68 -8.25 8.15
C GLU A 30 -1.88 -9.07 7.66
N ALA A 31 -1.67 -10.36 7.47
CA ALA A 31 -2.68 -11.28 7.03
C ALA A 31 -2.86 -12.40 8.08
N LEU A 32 -4.09 -12.61 8.53
CA LEU A 32 -4.45 -13.61 9.54
C LEU A 32 -5.25 -14.73 8.89
N ASP A 33 -4.85 -15.97 9.13
CA ASP A 33 -5.69 -17.16 8.96
C ASP A 33 -6.44 -17.43 10.25
N LYS A 34 -7.75 -17.17 10.24
CA LYS A 34 -8.64 -17.32 11.42
C LYS A 34 -8.85 -18.76 11.84
N ILE A 35 -8.61 -19.74 10.95
CA ILE A 35 -8.75 -21.16 11.25
C ILE A 35 -7.56 -21.67 12.05
N THR A 36 -6.35 -21.30 11.64
CA THR A 36 -5.12 -21.75 12.28
C THR A 36 -4.60 -20.77 13.34
N GLY A 37 -5.08 -19.52 13.33
CA GLY A 37 -4.60 -18.44 14.18
C GLY A 37 -3.23 -17.91 13.76
N ASN A 38 -2.73 -18.29 12.59
CA ASN A 38 -1.42 -17.83 12.12
C ASN A 38 -1.50 -16.44 11.50
N VAL A 39 -0.52 -15.62 11.85
CA VAL A 39 -0.36 -14.25 11.36
C VAL A 39 0.88 -14.18 10.48
N PHE A 40 0.75 -13.52 9.33
CA PHE A 40 1.81 -13.35 8.35
C PHE A 40 1.99 -11.88 8.00
N LYS A 41 3.24 -11.46 7.82
CA LYS A 41 3.56 -10.14 7.27
C LYS A 41 3.86 -10.27 5.78
N LEU A 42 3.21 -9.43 4.99
CA LEU A 42 3.33 -9.40 3.55
C LEU A 42 3.82 -8.03 3.10
N GLU A 43 5.02 -7.99 2.51
CA GLU A 43 5.52 -6.80 1.83
C GLU A 43 5.16 -6.88 0.36
N VAL A 44 4.35 -5.93 -0.11
CA VAL A 44 3.81 -5.96 -1.46
C VAL A 44 4.10 -4.63 -2.15
N ALA A 45 4.84 -4.68 -3.25
CA ALA A 45 5.05 -3.50 -4.07
C ALA A 45 3.73 -3.03 -4.70
N ILE A 46 3.59 -1.72 -4.86
CA ILE A 46 2.41 -1.12 -5.50
C ILE A 46 2.23 -1.72 -6.90
N ASP A 47 0.98 -1.99 -7.26
CA ASP A 47 0.52 -2.65 -8.48
C ASP A 47 0.97 -4.11 -8.66
N SER A 48 1.78 -4.65 -7.74
CA SER A 48 2.09 -6.08 -7.70
C SER A 48 0.97 -6.87 -7.00
N GLU A 49 0.90 -8.16 -7.26
CA GLU A 49 -0.10 -9.04 -6.67
C GLU A 49 0.59 -10.10 -5.81
N VAL A 50 0.11 -10.30 -4.59
CA VAL A 50 0.54 -11.38 -3.70
C VAL A 50 -0.60 -12.34 -3.44
N GLN A 51 -0.27 -13.61 -3.30
CA GLN A 51 -1.23 -14.65 -2.91
C GLN A 51 -1.10 -14.94 -1.41
N PHE A 52 -2.25 -14.94 -0.72
CA PHE A 52 -2.38 -15.42 0.65
C PHE A 52 -3.57 -16.39 0.75
N GLY A 53 -3.30 -17.66 0.92
CA GLY A 53 -4.32 -18.68 0.81
C GLY A 53 -5.05 -18.64 -0.54
N ARG A 54 -6.36 -18.40 -0.50
CA ARG A 54 -7.17 -18.20 -1.71
C ARG A 54 -7.29 -16.74 -2.12
N LEU A 55 -6.74 -15.80 -1.32
CA LEU A 55 -6.79 -14.39 -1.63
C LEU A 55 -5.69 -13.99 -2.61
N ARG A 56 -6.02 -13.06 -3.50
CA ARG A 56 -5.12 -12.29 -4.33
C ARG A 56 -5.23 -10.84 -3.90
N ILE A 57 -4.15 -10.28 -3.38
CA ILE A 57 -4.11 -8.94 -2.80
C ILE A 57 -3.21 -8.07 -3.67
N ARG A 58 -3.75 -6.93 -4.13
CA ARG A 58 -3.02 -5.96 -4.95
C ARG A 58 -3.16 -4.56 -4.37
N PRO A 59 -2.11 -4.01 -3.76
CA PRO A 59 -2.09 -2.60 -3.39
C PRO A 59 -1.98 -1.72 -4.63
N ARG A 60 -2.80 -0.68 -4.70
CA ARG A 60 -2.77 0.32 -5.77
C ARG A 60 -2.09 1.60 -5.36
N LYS A 61 -2.19 1.94 -4.08
CA LYS A 61 -1.56 3.12 -3.48
C LYS A 61 -1.27 2.85 -2.01
N CYS A 62 -0.21 3.45 -1.50
CA CYS A 62 0.11 3.44 -0.09
C CYS A 62 0.56 4.84 0.33
N PHE A 63 -0.11 5.39 1.32
CA PHE A 63 0.14 6.72 1.88
C PHE A 63 0.62 6.57 3.31
N LYS A 64 1.66 7.32 3.67
CA LYS A 64 2.16 7.46 5.02
C LYS A 64 2.09 8.92 5.42
N ALA A 65 1.43 9.21 6.54
CA ALA A 65 1.36 10.57 7.06
C ALA A 65 2.76 11.10 7.39
N PRO A 66 3.07 12.35 7.07
CA PRO A 66 4.33 12.96 7.44
C PRO A 66 4.45 13.10 8.96
N PRO A 67 5.69 13.21 9.51
CA PRO A 67 5.95 13.21 10.95
C PRO A 67 5.23 14.32 11.74
N GLU A 68 4.84 15.40 11.08
CA GLU A 68 4.15 16.56 11.68
C GLU A 68 2.65 16.32 11.90
N GLN A 69 2.11 15.24 11.32
CA GLN A 69 0.72 14.84 11.44
C GLN A 69 0.55 13.64 12.39
N PRO A 70 -0.66 13.39 12.88
CA PRO A 70 -0.95 12.15 13.60
C PRO A 70 -0.54 10.93 12.75
N PRO A 71 0.11 9.91 13.35
CA PRO A 71 0.55 8.73 12.62
C PRO A 71 -0.62 8.03 11.92
N GLU A 72 -0.52 7.90 10.61
CA GLU A 72 -1.50 7.19 9.78
C GLU A 72 -0.80 6.56 8.59
N ASN A 73 -1.17 5.31 8.30
CA ASN A 73 -0.87 4.66 7.04
C ASN A 73 -2.19 4.27 6.39
N ALA A 74 -2.34 4.55 5.11
CA ALA A 74 -3.52 4.21 4.35
C ALA A 74 -3.14 3.56 3.03
N ALA A 75 -3.76 2.42 2.71
CA ALA A 75 -3.54 1.75 1.44
C ALA A 75 -4.85 1.53 0.70
N PHE A 76 -4.83 1.78 -0.61
CA PHE A 76 -5.91 1.37 -1.51
C PHE A 76 -5.63 -0.05 -1.99
N LEU A 77 -6.48 -0.99 -1.57
CA LEU A 77 -6.32 -2.42 -1.84
C LEU A 77 -7.45 -2.92 -2.75
N GLU A 78 -7.07 -3.83 -3.64
CA GLU A 78 -7.99 -4.70 -4.36
C GLU A 78 -7.72 -6.13 -3.89
N ILE A 79 -8.76 -6.80 -3.36
CA ILE A 79 -8.66 -8.17 -2.86
C ILE A 79 -9.70 -9.02 -3.57
N ARG A 80 -9.24 -10.12 -4.18
CA ARG A 80 -10.08 -11.10 -4.87
C ARG A 80 -9.89 -12.47 -4.26
N GLU A 81 -10.93 -13.28 -4.26
CA GLU A 81 -10.84 -14.71 -3.93
C GLU A 81 -10.76 -15.55 -5.19
N ILE A 82 -9.80 -16.45 -5.24
CA ILE A 82 -9.68 -17.46 -6.28
C ILE A 82 -10.35 -18.74 -5.76
N ARG A 83 -11.37 -19.20 -6.47
CA ARG A 83 -12.06 -20.46 -6.20
C ARG A 83 -11.81 -21.44 -7.33
N PRO A 84 -11.58 -22.73 -7.03
CA PRO A 84 -11.53 -23.75 -8.07
C PRO A 84 -12.82 -23.75 -8.90
N ASP A 85 -12.67 -23.84 -10.21
CA ASP A 85 -13.78 -23.95 -11.18
C ASP A 85 -14.78 -22.78 -11.24
N LEU A 86 -14.43 -21.62 -10.63
CA LEU A 86 -15.24 -20.40 -10.66
C LEU A 86 -14.36 -19.19 -11.03
N ASP A 87 -15.00 -18.16 -11.56
CA ASP A 87 -14.33 -16.88 -11.75
C ASP A 87 -13.88 -16.27 -10.44
N ALA A 88 -12.79 -15.50 -10.47
CA ALA A 88 -12.29 -14.79 -9.30
C ALA A 88 -13.34 -13.78 -8.82
N GLU A 89 -13.70 -13.85 -7.55
CA GLU A 89 -14.66 -12.94 -6.93
C GLU A 89 -13.95 -11.74 -6.29
N GLN A 90 -14.39 -10.52 -6.60
CA GLN A 90 -13.94 -9.30 -5.95
C GLN A 90 -14.55 -9.20 -4.56
N LEU A 91 -13.72 -9.30 -3.51
CA LEU A 91 -14.18 -9.24 -2.12
C LEU A 91 -14.05 -7.84 -1.51
N PHE A 92 -13.02 -7.10 -1.92
CA PHE A 92 -12.74 -5.78 -1.37
C PHE A 92 -12.11 -4.88 -2.42
N THR A 93 -12.53 -3.63 -2.46
CA THR A 93 -11.88 -2.56 -3.21
C THR A 93 -12.08 -1.26 -2.44
N GLY A 94 -11.00 -0.68 -1.92
CA GLY A 94 -11.10 0.55 -1.14
C GLY A 94 -9.85 0.87 -0.34
N TRP A 95 -9.97 1.92 0.47
CA TRP A 95 -8.93 2.34 1.39
C TRP A 95 -9.06 1.58 2.72
N MET A 96 -7.94 1.05 3.20
CA MET A 96 -7.75 0.59 4.58
C MET A 96 -6.85 1.56 5.33
N PHE A 97 -7.08 1.70 6.65
CA PHE A 97 -6.39 2.64 7.52
C PHE A 97 -5.76 1.92 8.71
N SER A 98 -4.48 2.20 8.99
CA SER A 98 -3.76 1.53 10.08
C SER A 98 -4.24 1.96 11.47
N SER A 99 -4.64 3.23 11.64
CA SER A 99 -5.15 3.75 12.91
C SER A 99 -6.56 3.29 13.24
N SER A 100 -7.33 2.88 12.23
CA SER A 100 -8.74 2.54 12.36
C SER A 100 -9.13 1.36 11.48
N PRO A 101 -8.55 0.18 11.72
CA PRO A 101 -8.77 -0.99 10.86
C PRO A 101 -10.25 -1.42 10.78
N GLY A 102 -11.05 -1.10 11.79
CA GLY A 102 -12.48 -1.42 11.80
C GLY A 102 -13.37 -0.56 10.89
N LEU A 103 -12.84 0.54 10.32
CA LEU A 103 -13.64 1.40 9.43
C LEU A 103 -13.82 0.80 8.02
N SER A 104 -12.84 0.02 7.56
CA SER A 104 -12.83 -0.56 6.24
C SER A 104 -12.07 -1.88 6.28
N THR A 105 -12.78 -2.98 6.47
CA THR A 105 -12.25 -4.31 6.68
C THR A 105 -12.60 -5.25 5.54
N LEU A 106 -11.77 -6.28 5.37
CA LEU A 106 -12.13 -7.42 4.55
C LEU A 106 -13.17 -8.28 5.30
N GLU A 107 -14.38 -8.41 4.77
CA GLU A 107 -15.37 -9.34 5.30
C GLU A 107 -15.16 -10.73 4.69
N HIS A 108 -14.39 -11.59 5.37
CA HIS A 108 -14.12 -12.95 4.91
C HIS A 108 -14.16 -13.93 6.10
N PRO A 109 -14.77 -15.12 5.97
CA PRO A 109 -14.94 -16.06 7.10
C PRO A 109 -13.62 -16.67 7.59
N ILE A 110 -12.61 -16.78 6.71
CA ILE A 110 -11.35 -17.51 7.00
C ILE A 110 -10.19 -16.55 7.18
N TYR A 111 -10.13 -15.47 6.39
CA TYR A 111 -8.97 -14.57 6.35
C TYR A 111 -9.32 -13.18 6.84
N ASP A 112 -8.33 -12.52 7.40
CA ASP A 112 -8.36 -11.09 7.68
C ASP A 112 -7.09 -10.42 7.14
N VAL A 113 -7.19 -9.16 6.73
CA VAL A 113 -6.07 -8.38 6.18
C VAL A 113 -6.16 -6.98 6.72
N ILE A 114 -5.07 -6.49 7.29
CA ILE A 114 -4.93 -5.11 7.75
C ILE A 114 -3.64 -4.49 7.21
N ILE A 115 -3.62 -3.17 7.10
CA ILE A 115 -2.41 -2.42 6.78
C ILE A 115 -1.62 -2.12 8.06
N LEU A 116 -0.30 -2.31 8.00
CA LEU A 116 0.62 -1.94 9.08
C LEU A 116 1.42 -0.69 8.73
N ASP A 117 2.03 -0.64 7.54
CA ASP A 117 2.93 0.46 7.16
C ASP A 117 2.99 0.67 5.65
N CYS A 118 3.44 1.86 5.26
CA CYS A 118 3.82 2.23 3.91
C CYS A 118 5.27 2.71 3.92
N PHE A 119 6.08 2.26 2.97
CA PHE A 119 7.47 2.72 2.85
C PHE A 119 7.99 2.63 1.42
N SER A 120 9.07 3.37 1.17
CA SER A 120 9.83 3.24 -0.07
C SER A 120 11.24 2.78 0.29
N PRO A 121 11.66 1.58 -0.14
CA PRO A 121 13.02 1.16 0.05
C PRO A 121 13.95 2.14 -0.68
N ALA A 122 15.03 2.59 -0.02
CA ALA A 122 16.02 3.45 -0.66
C ALA A 122 16.50 2.79 -1.96
N ALA A 123 16.72 3.57 -3.00
CA ALA A 123 16.96 3.16 -4.40
C ALA A 123 18.14 2.18 -4.64
N SER A 124 18.76 1.67 -3.59
CA SER A 124 19.90 0.73 -3.65
C SER A 124 19.60 -0.70 -3.20
N ALA A 125 18.35 -1.03 -2.83
CA ALA A 125 17.97 -2.40 -2.48
C ALA A 125 17.02 -2.94 -3.55
N SER A 126 17.51 -3.82 -4.41
CA SER A 126 16.67 -4.69 -5.22
C SER A 126 15.74 -5.44 -4.26
N VAL A 127 14.43 -5.29 -4.45
CA VAL A 127 13.41 -5.94 -3.63
C VAL A 127 13.64 -7.44 -3.62
N PRO A 128 14.01 -8.05 -2.48
CA PRO A 128 14.02 -9.51 -2.39
C PRO A 128 12.59 -10.01 -2.38
N SER A 129 12.38 -11.10 -3.08
CA SER A 129 11.16 -11.87 -3.15
C SER A 129 10.51 -12.07 -1.78
N VAL A 130 9.20 -11.97 -1.73
CA VAL A 130 8.32 -12.18 -0.56
C VAL A 130 8.87 -13.24 0.39
N THR A 131 9.38 -12.83 1.55
CA THR A 131 9.71 -13.74 2.63
C THR A 131 8.47 -13.86 3.52
N ILE A 132 7.81 -15.01 3.45
CA ILE A 132 6.74 -15.37 4.38
C ILE A 132 7.42 -15.89 5.64
N GLU A 133 7.57 -15.05 6.64
CA GLU A 133 8.13 -15.45 7.94
C GLU A 133 6.99 -15.68 8.94
N PRO A 134 6.80 -16.91 9.45
CA PRO A 134 5.84 -17.17 10.51
C PRO A 134 6.38 -16.62 11.83
N LEU A 135 5.59 -15.83 12.53
CA LEU A 135 5.90 -15.35 13.87
C LEU A 135 5.97 -16.52 14.87
N PRO A 136 7.00 -16.61 15.71
CA PRO A 136 7.07 -17.64 16.74
C PRO A 136 5.97 -17.42 17.77
N SER A 137 5.12 -18.43 17.95
CA SER A 137 4.13 -18.49 19.03
C SER A 137 4.86 -18.76 20.36
N THR A 138 5.29 -17.71 21.04
CA THR A 138 5.74 -17.83 22.44
C THR A 138 4.52 -17.85 23.35
N ILE A 139 3.98 -19.04 23.57
CA ILE A 139 3.11 -19.29 24.72
C ILE A 139 4.04 -19.59 25.89
N SER A 140 4.29 -18.61 26.75
CA SER A 140 4.81 -18.85 28.09
C SER A 140 3.72 -19.52 28.91
N LYS A 141 3.91 -20.79 29.22
CA LYS A 141 3.21 -21.45 30.33
C LYS A 141 3.85 -21.00 31.64
N GLU A 142 3.10 -20.34 32.48
CA GLU A 142 3.18 -20.43 33.94
C GLU A 142 1.87 -20.89 34.51
#